data_d547847b49c553f7b4c0374cd99f31e8
#
_entry.id   d547847b49c553f7b4c0374cd99f31e8
#
_cell.length_a   1.000
_cell.length_b   1.000
_cell.length_c   1.000
_cell.angle_alpha   90.00
_cell.angle_beta   90.00
_cell.angle_gamma   90.00
#
_symmetry.space_group_name_H-M   'P 1'
#
loop_
_entity.id
_entity.type
_entity.pdbx_description
1 polymer ?
#
loop_
_entity_poly.entity_id
_entity_poly.type
_entity_poly.pdbx_seq_one_letter_code
_entity_poly.pdbx_strand_id
1 'polypeptide(L)'
;MPRPLVSDHTLDIAAEPAAIIAAFFDPVALSQWWTALRSVTAPRTLGVYAIEWTPSPFRDELFGPLGGVLYGTVMDYRPSRGFLVAEAHWLPPESEPVGPMALHVDCAVAGSITKLRVLQTGGDDTARWRRYYDITTSGWTGSLAALKNYVEGQKRP
;
A
#
# COMPACT_ATOMS: atom_id res chain seq x y z
N MET A 1 19.20 -6.00 19.77
CA MET A 1 18.23 -6.74 18.92
C MET A 1 17.93 -5.95 17.68
N PRO A 2 18.08 -6.55 16.50
CA PRO A 2 17.69 -5.87 15.28
C PRO A 2 16.18 -5.65 15.26
N ARG A 3 15.78 -4.48 14.77
CA ARG A 3 14.36 -4.14 14.60
C ARG A 3 13.79 -4.99 13.46
N PRO A 4 12.59 -5.60 13.62
CA PRO A 4 11.97 -6.33 12.53
C PRO A 4 11.77 -5.45 11.30
N LEU A 5 11.99 -6.02 10.11
CA LEU A 5 11.71 -5.35 8.84
C LEU A 5 10.24 -5.52 8.50
N VAL A 6 9.42 -4.65 9.06
CA VAL A 6 7.97 -4.73 8.93
C VAL A 6 7.38 -3.31 9.02
N SER A 7 6.33 -3.09 8.23
CA SER A 7 5.49 -1.90 8.35
C SER A 7 4.08 -2.39 8.66
N ASP A 8 3.57 -2.08 9.85
CA ASP A 8 2.31 -2.61 10.35
C ASP A 8 1.44 -1.46 10.86
N HIS A 9 0.30 -1.26 10.21
CA HIS A 9 -0.61 -0.17 10.53
C HIS A 9 -2.01 -0.70 10.72
N THR A 10 -2.69 -0.18 11.73
CA THR A 10 -4.10 -0.49 12.01
C THR A 10 -4.83 0.81 12.24
N LEU A 11 -6.02 0.94 11.64
CA LEU A 11 -6.87 2.09 11.89
C LEU A 11 -8.34 1.72 11.72
N ASP A 12 -9.21 2.50 12.36
CA ASP A 12 -10.65 2.31 12.29
C ASP A 12 -11.23 3.23 11.22
N ILE A 13 -12.05 2.66 10.35
CA ILE A 13 -12.67 3.39 9.25
C ILE A 13 -14.18 3.16 9.29
N ALA A 14 -14.95 4.24 9.22
CA ALA A 14 -16.41 4.19 9.21
C ALA A 14 -16.89 3.93 7.77
N ALA A 15 -16.61 2.75 7.25
CA ALA A 15 -17.01 2.33 5.91
C ALA A 15 -17.10 0.80 5.86
N GLU A 16 -17.82 0.28 4.88
CA GLU A 16 -17.92 -1.16 4.66
C GLU A 16 -16.58 -1.73 4.18
N PRO A 17 -16.22 -2.97 4.57
CA PRO A 17 -14.97 -3.57 4.08
C PRO A 17 -14.86 -3.59 2.56
N ALA A 18 -15.94 -3.89 1.85
CA ALA A 18 -15.92 -3.93 0.39
C ALA A 18 -15.53 -2.59 -0.23
N ALA A 19 -15.99 -1.47 0.36
CA ALA A 19 -15.63 -0.13 -0.13
C ALA A 19 -14.15 0.16 0.10
N ILE A 20 -13.61 -0.27 1.24
CA ILE A 20 -12.20 -0.09 1.56
C ILE A 20 -11.33 -0.90 0.59
N ILE A 21 -11.65 -2.18 0.40
CA ILE A 21 -10.89 -3.05 -0.51
C ILE A 21 -10.97 -2.52 -1.94
N ALA A 22 -12.15 -2.11 -2.40
CA ALA A 22 -12.32 -1.55 -3.75
C ALA A 22 -11.42 -0.32 -3.98
N ALA A 23 -11.21 0.51 -2.95
CA ALA A 23 -10.37 1.70 -3.06
C ALA A 23 -8.90 1.37 -3.32
N PHE A 24 -8.45 0.15 -3.03
CA PHE A 24 -7.10 -0.29 -3.37
C PHE A 24 -6.96 -0.72 -4.83
N PHE A 25 -8.06 -0.87 -5.55
CA PHE A 25 -8.05 -1.37 -6.94
C PHE A 25 -8.63 -0.39 -7.95
N ASP A 26 -9.52 0.52 -7.53
CA ASP A 26 -10.13 1.47 -8.45
C ASP A 26 -9.14 2.58 -8.84
N PRO A 27 -8.86 2.78 -10.14
CA PRO A 27 -7.89 3.80 -10.58
C PRO A 27 -8.23 5.21 -10.13
N VAL A 28 -9.51 5.59 -10.12
CA VAL A 28 -9.93 6.92 -9.66
C VAL A 28 -9.64 7.08 -8.18
N ALA A 29 -10.02 6.07 -7.37
CA ALA A 29 -9.74 6.08 -5.94
C ALA A 29 -8.23 6.19 -5.67
N LEU A 30 -7.44 5.35 -6.33
CA LEU A 30 -5.98 5.34 -6.17
C LEU A 30 -5.34 6.69 -6.51
N SER A 31 -5.85 7.38 -7.53
CA SER A 31 -5.36 8.70 -7.89
C SER A 31 -5.68 9.75 -6.82
N GLN A 32 -6.73 9.54 -6.05
CA GLN A 32 -7.19 10.52 -5.05
C GLN A 32 -6.58 10.30 -3.68
N TRP A 33 -6.62 9.06 -3.15
CA TRP A 33 -6.10 8.87 -1.80
C TRP A 33 -4.61 8.52 -1.77
N TRP A 34 -4.10 7.83 -2.80
CA TRP A 34 -2.69 7.42 -2.84
C TRP A 34 -1.86 8.28 -3.79
N THR A 35 -2.47 9.26 -4.42
CA THR A 35 -1.84 10.17 -5.39
C THR A 35 -1.16 9.42 -6.53
N ALA A 36 -1.71 8.27 -6.92
CA ALA A 36 -1.16 7.49 -8.01
C ALA A 36 -1.26 8.25 -9.33
N LEU A 37 -0.15 8.30 -10.07
CA LEU A 37 -0.12 8.87 -11.40
C LEU A 37 -0.93 8.00 -12.36
N ARG A 38 -0.76 6.69 -12.26
CA ARG A 38 -1.53 5.68 -12.98
C ARG A 38 -1.40 4.35 -12.26
N SER A 39 -2.30 3.42 -12.61
CA SER A 39 -2.32 2.11 -11.98
C SER A 39 -2.87 1.08 -12.94
N VAL A 40 -2.43 -0.17 -12.77
CA VAL A 40 -2.99 -1.33 -13.46
C VAL A 40 -3.24 -2.36 -12.39
N THR A 41 -4.51 -2.62 -12.08
CA THR A 41 -4.90 -3.53 -11.02
C THR A 41 -6.01 -4.45 -11.49
N ALA A 42 -5.92 -5.72 -11.10
CA ALA A 42 -6.98 -6.70 -11.36
C ALA A 42 -7.42 -7.31 -10.03
N PRO A 43 -8.66 -7.04 -9.58
CA PRO A 43 -9.14 -7.48 -8.27
C PRO A 43 -9.55 -8.96 -8.30
N ARG A 44 -8.57 -9.82 -8.44
CA ARG A 44 -8.74 -11.27 -8.46
C ARG A 44 -7.40 -11.96 -8.19
N THR A 45 -7.45 -13.19 -7.73
CA THR A 45 -6.25 -14.01 -7.52
C THR A 45 -5.48 -14.15 -8.83
N LEU A 46 -4.17 -14.01 -8.75
CA LEU A 46 -3.23 -13.96 -9.89
C LEU A 46 -3.35 -12.70 -10.75
N GLY A 47 -4.14 -11.72 -10.29
CA GLY A 47 -4.24 -10.45 -10.98
C GLY A 47 -3.01 -9.58 -10.78
N VAL A 48 -2.78 -8.66 -11.71
CA VAL A 48 -1.69 -7.69 -11.60
C VAL A 48 -2.01 -6.63 -10.54
N TYR A 49 -0.99 -6.15 -9.84
CA TYR A 49 -1.10 -5.00 -8.96
C TYR A 49 0.09 -4.08 -9.23
N ALA A 50 -0.15 -2.97 -9.90
CA ALA A 50 0.92 -2.03 -10.26
C ALA A 50 0.44 -0.60 -10.06
N ILE A 51 1.19 0.15 -9.26
CA ILE A 51 0.90 1.55 -8.93
C ILE A 51 2.13 2.38 -9.30
N GLU A 52 1.92 3.48 -9.99
CA GLU A 52 3.00 4.39 -10.35
C GLU A 52 2.78 5.77 -9.72
N TRP A 53 3.84 6.34 -9.14
CA TRP A 53 3.86 7.69 -8.58
C TRP A 53 4.89 8.54 -9.29
N THR A 54 4.60 9.84 -9.41
CA THR A 54 5.53 10.82 -9.96
C THR A 54 6.82 10.85 -9.10
N PRO A 55 8.00 10.91 -9.73
CA PRO A 55 9.23 11.05 -8.96
C PRO A 55 9.20 12.30 -8.07
N SER A 56 9.73 12.16 -6.84
CA SER A 56 9.75 13.28 -5.90
C SER A 56 10.73 14.37 -6.35
N PRO A 57 10.47 15.64 -5.98
CA PRO A 57 11.41 16.73 -6.28
C PRO A 57 12.67 16.69 -5.40
N PHE A 58 12.63 15.99 -4.28
CA PHE A 58 13.79 15.81 -3.40
C PHE A 58 14.42 14.45 -3.66
N ARG A 59 15.67 14.29 -3.21
CA ARG A 59 16.41 13.03 -3.38
C ARG A 59 16.72 12.42 -2.03
N ASP A 60 16.37 11.16 -1.87
CA ASP A 60 16.82 10.38 -0.73
C ASP A 60 18.28 10.00 -0.91
N GLU A 61 19.03 9.91 0.19
CA GLU A 61 20.46 9.62 0.13
C GLU A 61 20.77 8.25 -0.47
N LEU A 62 19.92 7.25 -0.21
CA LEU A 62 20.14 5.88 -0.72
C LEU A 62 19.43 5.61 -2.03
N PHE A 63 18.24 6.17 -2.23
CA PHE A 63 17.39 5.81 -3.37
C PHE A 63 17.30 6.88 -4.46
N GLY A 64 17.82 8.09 -4.22
CA GLY A 64 17.58 9.20 -5.14
C GLY A 64 16.12 9.64 -5.06
N PRO A 65 15.48 10.05 -6.17
CA PRO A 65 14.07 10.42 -6.14
C PRO A 65 13.21 9.25 -5.66
N LEU A 66 12.18 9.56 -4.86
CA LEU A 66 11.17 8.59 -4.47
C LEU A 66 10.05 8.59 -5.51
N GLY A 67 9.02 7.80 -5.31
CA GLY A 67 8.00 7.56 -6.33
C GLY A 67 8.34 6.32 -7.13
N GLY A 68 8.08 6.34 -8.44
CA GLY A 68 8.33 5.16 -9.27
C GLY A 68 7.17 4.17 -9.22
N VAL A 69 7.44 2.88 -9.27
CA VAL A 69 6.42 1.84 -9.41
C VAL A 69 6.52 0.81 -8.31
N LEU A 70 5.37 0.46 -7.73
CA LEU A 70 5.22 -0.74 -6.91
C LEU A 70 4.42 -1.74 -7.73
N TYR A 71 4.93 -2.98 -7.88
CA TYR A 71 4.20 -4.00 -8.62
C TYR A 71 4.31 -5.35 -7.94
N GLY A 72 3.30 -6.18 -8.17
CA GLY A 72 3.28 -7.54 -7.64
C GLY A 72 2.07 -8.30 -8.18
N THR A 73 1.80 -9.46 -7.57
CA THR A 73 0.70 -10.33 -7.97
C THR A 73 -0.31 -10.44 -6.82
N VAL A 74 -1.58 -10.23 -7.14
CA VAL A 74 -2.66 -10.37 -6.17
C VAL A 74 -2.87 -11.84 -5.84
N MET A 75 -2.91 -12.16 -4.55
CA MET A 75 -3.19 -13.50 -4.05
C MET A 75 -4.29 -13.40 -3.00
N ASP A 76 -5.01 -14.50 -2.78
CA ASP A 76 -6.02 -14.63 -1.73
C ASP A 76 -6.99 -13.45 -1.71
N TYR A 77 -7.51 -13.08 -2.88
CA TYR A 77 -8.41 -11.93 -2.99
C TYR A 77 -9.81 -12.27 -2.45
N ARG A 78 -10.27 -11.49 -1.48
CA ARG A 78 -11.59 -11.59 -0.87
C ARG A 78 -12.21 -10.20 -0.83
N PRO A 79 -13.26 -9.92 -1.64
CA PRO A 79 -13.77 -8.55 -1.84
C PRO A 79 -14.23 -7.83 -0.57
N SER A 80 -14.67 -8.56 0.45
CA SER A 80 -15.15 -7.98 1.70
C SER A 80 -14.27 -8.31 2.89
N ARG A 81 -13.03 -8.78 2.65
CA ARG A 81 -12.13 -9.17 3.72
C ARG A 81 -10.73 -8.63 3.53
N GLY A 82 -10.11 -8.86 2.37
CA GLY A 82 -8.74 -8.44 2.17
C GLY A 82 -8.08 -9.09 0.98
N PHE A 83 -6.78 -8.87 0.87
CA PHE A 83 -5.96 -9.45 -0.19
C PHE A 83 -4.50 -9.44 0.21
N LEU A 84 -3.71 -10.21 -0.54
CA LEU A 84 -2.26 -10.23 -0.42
C LEU A 84 -1.67 -9.85 -1.78
N VAL A 85 -0.68 -8.96 -1.78
CA VAL A 85 0.17 -8.76 -2.96
C VAL A 85 1.49 -9.46 -2.69
N ALA A 86 1.73 -10.54 -3.44
CA ALA A 86 2.93 -11.37 -3.32
C ALA A 86 3.96 -10.94 -4.36
N GLU A 87 5.23 -11.26 -4.09
CA GLU A 87 6.34 -10.94 -4.99
C GLU A 87 6.36 -9.46 -5.36
N ALA A 88 6.06 -8.59 -4.38
CA ALA A 88 6.00 -7.17 -4.62
C ALA A 88 7.40 -6.57 -4.68
N HIS A 89 7.60 -5.68 -5.65
CA HIS A 89 8.86 -4.96 -5.84
C HIS A 89 8.56 -3.48 -5.97
N TRP A 90 9.41 -2.67 -5.36
CA TRP A 90 9.40 -1.23 -5.61
C TRP A 90 10.53 -0.91 -6.60
N LEU A 91 10.17 -0.18 -7.66
CA LEU A 91 11.11 0.28 -8.67
C LEU A 91 11.31 1.79 -8.47
N PRO A 92 12.35 2.20 -7.70
CA PRO A 92 12.65 3.63 -7.56
C PRO A 92 12.99 4.22 -8.94
N PRO A 93 12.71 5.52 -9.18
CA PRO A 93 12.97 6.12 -10.49
C PRO A 93 14.42 6.02 -10.94
N GLU A 94 15.39 6.10 -10.00
CA GLU A 94 16.82 6.15 -10.33
C GLU A 94 17.67 5.21 -9.50
N SER A 95 17.07 4.13 -8.97
CA SER A 95 17.79 3.18 -8.13
C SER A 95 17.36 1.75 -8.46
N GLU A 96 18.09 0.79 -7.94
CA GLU A 96 17.81 -0.63 -8.16
C GLU A 96 16.50 -1.05 -7.49
N PRO A 97 15.78 -2.06 -8.04
CA PRO A 97 14.55 -2.56 -7.42
C PRO A 97 14.77 -3.00 -5.97
N VAL A 98 13.72 -2.83 -5.17
CA VAL A 98 13.66 -3.31 -3.78
C VAL A 98 12.57 -4.37 -3.71
N GLY A 99 12.94 -5.57 -3.33
CA GLY A 99 12.02 -6.70 -3.25
C GLY A 99 12.76 -8.03 -3.23
N PRO A 100 12.03 -9.16 -3.20
CA PRO A 100 10.57 -9.23 -3.11
C PRO A 100 10.06 -8.97 -1.70
N MET A 101 8.83 -8.49 -1.61
CA MET A 101 8.15 -8.29 -0.34
C MET A 101 6.67 -8.67 -0.48
N ALA A 102 5.94 -8.67 0.62
CA ALA A 102 4.51 -8.97 0.63
C ALA A 102 3.75 -7.82 1.27
N LEU A 103 2.60 -7.49 0.69
CA LEU A 103 1.67 -6.51 1.21
C LEU A 103 0.36 -7.19 1.56
N HIS A 104 0.00 -7.20 2.84
CA HIS A 104 -1.26 -7.75 3.33
C HIS A 104 -2.21 -6.62 3.67
N VAL A 105 -3.44 -6.71 3.19
CA VAL A 105 -4.52 -5.79 3.54
C VAL A 105 -5.66 -6.63 4.09
N ASP A 106 -6.08 -6.35 5.32
CA ASP A 106 -7.12 -7.13 6.00
C ASP A 106 -8.11 -6.21 6.69
N CYS A 107 -9.39 -6.55 6.59
CA CYS A 107 -10.49 -5.82 7.20
C CYS A 107 -11.26 -6.71 8.15
N ALA A 108 -11.58 -6.18 9.34
CA ALA A 108 -12.40 -6.87 10.33
C ALA A 108 -13.51 -5.92 10.78
N VAL A 109 -14.76 -6.36 10.67
CA VAL A 109 -15.92 -5.54 11.06
C VAL A 109 -16.08 -5.57 12.57
N ALA A 110 -16.31 -4.39 13.16
CA ALA A 110 -16.62 -4.23 14.57
C ALA A 110 -17.73 -3.18 14.68
N GLY A 111 -19.00 -3.66 14.68
CA GLY A 111 -20.17 -2.77 14.67
C GLY A 111 -20.26 -1.98 13.38
N SER A 112 -20.31 -0.65 13.49
CA SER A 112 -20.37 0.25 12.34
C SER A 112 -18.99 0.66 11.81
N ILE A 113 -17.94 0.11 12.41
CA ILE A 113 -16.55 0.44 12.08
C ILE A 113 -15.87 -0.78 11.46
N THR A 114 -15.03 -0.56 10.47
CA THR A 114 -14.12 -1.58 9.95
C THR A 114 -12.72 -1.29 10.45
N LYS A 115 -12.09 -2.28 11.06
CA LYS A 115 -10.69 -2.19 11.44
C LYS A 115 -9.86 -2.65 10.24
N LEU A 116 -9.08 -1.73 9.70
CA LEU A 116 -8.18 -2.01 8.57
C LEU A 116 -6.77 -2.25 9.11
N ARG A 117 -6.16 -3.34 8.65
CA ARG A 117 -4.73 -3.58 8.91
C ARG A 117 -3.99 -3.65 7.58
N VAL A 118 -2.90 -2.90 7.48
CA VAL A 118 -1.99 -2.94 6.35
C VAL A 118 -0.63 -3.37 6.88
N LEU A 119 -0.15 -4.53 6.42
CA LEU A 119 1.08 -5.13 6.88
C LEU A 119 1.99 -5.39 5.69
N GLN A 120 3.19 -4.83 5.73
CA GLN A 120 4.20 -5.05 4.71
C GLN A 120 5.40 -5.74 5.33
N THR A 121 5.84 -6.84 4.70
CA THR A 121 6.92 -7.68 5.23
C THR A 121 7.88 -8.06 4.12
N GLY A 122 9.08 -8.48 4.51
CA GLY A 122 10.09 -8.98 3.59
C GLY A 122 11.36 -8.16 3.66
N GLY A 123 12.43 -8.71 3.10
CA GLY A 123 13.72 -8.06 3.03
C GLY A 123 14.74 -8.60 4.01
N ASP A 124 15.96 -8.10 3.90
CA ASP A 124 17.10 -8.50 4.70
C ASP A 124 17.54 -7.37 5.61
N ASP A 125 18.32 -7.69 6.64
CA ASP A 125 18.85 -6.68 7.56
C ASP A 125 20.05 -5.97 6.94
N THR A 126 19.75 -5.09 5.96
CA THR A 126 20.74 -4.24 5.30
C THR A 126 20.35 -2.78 5.49
N ALA A 127 21.31 -1.87 5.30
CA ALA A 127 21.03 -0.44 5.40
C ALA A 127 19.95 -0.01 4.38
N ARG A 128 20.00 -0.58 3.19
CA ARG A 128 19.05 -0.27 2.12
C ARG A 128 17.62 -0.68 2.49
N TRP A 129 17.43 -1.89 3.00
CA TRP A 129 16.13 -2.37 3.44
C TRP A 129 15.61 -1.60 4.66
N ARG A 130 16.48 -1.31 5.62
CA ARG A 130 16.08 -0.50 6.79
C ARG A 130 15.61 0.88 6.38
N ARG A 131 16.33 1.52 5.45
CA ARG A 131 15.92 2.84 4.93
C ARG A 131 14.58 2.74 4.20
N TYR A 132 14.37 1.69 3.41
CA TYR A 132 13.11 1.46 2.74
C TYR A 132 11.94 1.42 3.74
N TYR A 133 12.09 0.66 4.82
CA TYR A 133 11.02 0.55 5.83
C TYR A 133 10.82 1.84 6.62
N ASP A 134 11.85 2.62 6.85
CA ASP A 134 11.70 3.94 7.48
C ASP A 134 10.83 4.85 6.60
N ILE A 135 11.12 4.90 5.31
CA ILE A 135 10.37 5.71 4.35
C ILE A 135 8.92 5.20 4.23
N THR A 136 8.76 3.91 4.06
CA THR A 136 7.46 3.26 3.82
C THR A 136 6.54 3.38 5.03
N THR A 137 7.07 3.15 6.24
CA THR A 137 6.27 3.28 7.46
C THR A 137 5.75 4.70 7.63
N SER A 138 6.60 5.70 7.38
CA SER A 138 6.18 7.10 7.41
C SER A 138 5.14 7.40 6.33
N GLY A 139 5.37 6.89 5.13
CA GLY A 139 4.46 7.10 3.99
C GLY A 139 3.08 6.50 4.22
N TRP A 140 3.01 5.29 4.77
CA TRP A 140 1.72 4.65 5.06
C TRP A 140 0.88 5.44 6.04
N THR A 141 1.48 6.08 7.04
CA THR A 141 0.73 6.89 8.00
C THR A 141 -0.10 7.97 7.29
N GLY A 142 0.52 8.72 6.39
CA GLY A 142 -0.18 9.76 5.64
C GLY A 142 -1.16 9.18 4.62
N SER A 143 -0.76 8.14 3.90
CA SER A 143 -1.60 7.52 2.88
C SER A 143 -2.86 6.91 3.46
N LEU A 144 -2.77 6.25 4.62
CA LEU A 144 -3.93 5.63 5.26
C LEU A 144 -4.88 6.67 5.84
N ALA A 145 -4.38 7.81 6.31
CA ALA A 145 -5.24 8.93 6.71
C ALA A 145 -6.03 9.45 5.50
N ALA A 146 -5.39 9.55 4.35
CA ALA A 146 -6.05 9.97 3.11
C ALA A 146 -7.08 8.92 2.64
N LEU A 147 -6.75 7.63 2.74
CA LEU A 147 -7.69 6.56 2.42
C LEU A 147 -8.94 6.64 3.29
N LYS A 148 -8.76 6.79 4.60
CA LYS A 148 -9.88 6.93 5.54
C LYS A 148 -10.78 8.09 5.13
N ASN A 149 -10.22 9.26 4.88
CA ASN A 149 -10.99 10.42 4.45
C ASN A 149 -11.73 10.15 3.13
N TYR A 150 -11.07 9.49 2.19
CA TYR A 150 -11.67 9.20 0.89
C TYR A 150 -12.88 8.27 1.03
N VAL A 151 -12.72 7.13 1.68
CA VAL A 151 -13.80 6.13 1.76
C VAL A 151 -14.95 6.61 2.67
N GLU A 152 -14.66 7.33 3.73
CA GLU A 152 -15.70 7.89 4.60
C GLU A 152 -16.48 8.97 3.87
N GLY A 153 -15.84 9.71 3.00
CA GLY A 153 -16.50 10.72 2.15
C GLY A 153 -17.46 10.14 1.12
N GLN A 154 -17.20 8.92 0.65
CA GLN A 154 -18.03 8.26 -0.35
C GLN A 154 -19.41 7.83 0.18
N LYS A 155 -19.62 7.83 1.49
CA LYS A 155 -20.90 7.45 2.12
C LYS A 155 -21.98 8.52 1.97
N ARG A 156 -21.61 9.72 1.58
CA ARG A 156 -22.57 10.83 1.47
C ARG A 156 -23.36 10.71 0.17
N PRO A 157 -24.68 10.80 0.24
CA PRO A 157 -25.51 10.83 -0.97
C PRO A 157 -25.24 12.05 -1.81
#